data_ed6f108a13d5746e60e16225f8173599
#
_entry.id   ed6f108a13d5746e60e16225f8173599
#
_cell.length_a   1.000
_cell.length_b   1.000
_cell.length_c   1.000
_cell.angle_alpha   90.00
_cell.angle_beta   90.00
_cell.angle_gamma   90.00
#
_symmetry.space_group_name_H-M   'P 1'
#
loop_
_entity.id
_entity.type
_entity.pdbx_description
1 polymer ?
#
loop_
_entity_poly.entity_id
_entity_poly.type
_entity_poly.pdbx_seq_one_letter_code
_entity_poly.pdbx_strand_id
1 'polypeptide(L)'
;MKKKYIIKKARKLLVEQINSHQTIVRNDMNNIETMSNMKGLSEVIPKDNDGYCTIYKMDCADGLGLMTVYQVFPGIQLIYNDFEATEYEWESILDKDILEINHCREGREGSRLLSGSCLYLGEGDLSIHTMDNCASEMSFPLKHYRGISVVINLTTVSKNSPEILMEAGIDILAFRNKFCASGDCFIMRAKDEIEHIFSELYSIPDCLQKPYMKLKVQELLLFLYTVDAAKEKQRERYTSPHVEIVKEIHKKLVSDLQKRPTIEELSKEFLINTATLKNTFKGIYGQPIGTYMKEYR
;
A
#
# COMPACT_ATOMS: atom_id res chain seq x y z
N MET A 1 6.63 -25.53 -0.15
CA MET A 1 5.41 -26.09 -0.77
C MET A 1 4.21 -26.22 0.17
N LYS A 2 4.31 -26.76 1.40
CA LYS A 2 3.15 -26.91 2.32
C LYS A 2 2.52 -25.59 2.79
N LYS A 3 3.32 -24.54 3.05
CA LYS A 3 2.83 -23.23 3.51
C LYS A 3 2.00 -22.48 2.45
N LYS A 4 2.40 -22.52 1.17
CA LYS A 4 1.63 -21.96 0.05
C LYS A 4 0.28 -22.67 -0.17
N TYR A 5 0.24 -23.99 0.06
CA TYR A 5 -0.98 -24.78 -0.08
C TYR A 5 -2.00 -24.49 1.03
N ILE A 6 -1.54 -24.29 2.27
CA ILE A 6 -2.39 -23.94 3.42
C ILE A 6 -3.00 -22.56 3.24
N ILE A 7 -2.22 -21.57 2.78
CA ILE A 7 -2.68 -20.20 2.49
C ILE A 7 -3.72 -20.23 1.36
N LYS A 8 -3.48 -20.99 0.28
CA LYS A 8 -4.42 -21.11 -0.84
C LYS A 8 -5.73 -21.80 -0.42
N LYS A 9 -5.68 -22.79 0.49
CA LYS A 9 -6.86 -23.47 1.04
C LYS A 9 -7.64 -22.60 2.01
N ALA A 10 -6.96 -21.82 2.85
CA ALA A 10 -7.58 -20.85 3.75
C ALA A 10 -8.26 -19.71 2.95
N ARG A 11 -7.63 -19.25 1.85
CA ARG A 11 -8.24 -18.29 0.91
C ARG A 11 -9.50 -18.82 0.26
N LYS A 12 -9.49 -20.07 -0.21
CA LYS A 12 -10.66 -20.70 -0.84
C LYS A 12 -11.82 -20.84 0.15
N LEU A 13 -11.53 -21.20 1.40
CA LEU A 13 -12.53 -21.27 2.48
C LEU A 13 -13.06 -19.88 2.87
N LEU A 14 -12.21 -18.86 2.87
CA LEU A 14 -12.62 -17.48 3.14
C LEU A 14 -13.56 -16.96 2.04
N VAL A 15 -13.21 -17.19 0.76
CA VAL A 15 -14.05 -16.84 -0.39
C VAL A 15 -15.37 -17.63 -0.39
N GLU A 16 -15.38 -18.92 -0.02
CA GLU A 16 -16.58 -19.75 0.09
C GLU A 16 -17.48 -19.33 1.26
N GLN A 17 -16.92 -18.90 2.40
CA GLN A 17 -17.67 -18.32 3.51
C GLN A 17 -18.27 -16.95 3.17
N ILE A 18 -17.54 -16.13 2.41
CA ILE A 18 -18.00 -14.84 1.91
C ILE A 18 -19.21 -15.02 0.98
N ASN A 19 -19.18 -16.00 0.07
CA ASN A 19 -20.27 -16.27 -0.89
C ASN A 19 -21.54 -16.86 -0.25
N SER A 20 -21.51 -17.35 1.01
CA SER A 20 -22.67 -17.95 1.69
C SER A 20 -23.51 -16.98 2.51
N HIS A 21 -23.14 -15.72 2.65
CA HIS A 21 -23.82 -14.71 3.47
C HIS A 21 -24.39 -13.54 2.66
N GLN A 22 -24.93 -13.80 1.50
CA GLN A 22 -25.74 -12.79 0.78
C GLN A 22 -27.12 -12.65 1.46
N THR A 23 -27.28 -11.69 2.31
CA THR A 23 -28.46 -10.86 2.58
C THR A 23 -28.39 -10.24 3.98
N ILE A 24 -28.71 -8.97 4.06
CA ILE A 24 -28.94 -8.12 5.24
C ILE A 24 -27.80 -7.11 5.50
N VAL A 25 -28.09 -5.89 5.30
CA VAL A 25 -27.98 -4.62 6.03
C VAL A 25 -27.63 -3.45 5.11
N ARG A 26 -28.65 -2.72 4.71
CA ARG A 26 -28.59 -1.27 4.41
C ARG A 26 -29.06 -0.58 5.68
N ASN A 27 -28.16 0.03 6.43
CA ASN A 27 -28.39 1.18 7.32
C ASN A 27 -27.18 1.33 8.25
N ASP A 28 -26.30 2.23 7.93
CA ASP A 28 -25.47 3.10 8.78
C ASP A 28 -24.33 3.68 7.96
N MET A 29 -24.68 4.54 6.99
CA MET A 29 -23.80 4.96 5.89
C MET A 29 -22.99 6.25 6.16
N ASN A 30 -22.99 6.80 7.36
CA ASN A 30 -22.41 8.14 7.57
C ASN A 30 -20.87 8.20 7.84
N ASN A 31 -20.16 7.05 7.88
CA ASN A 31 -18.69 7.01 8.02
C ASN A 31 -17.96 6.28 6.88
N ILE A 32 -18.69 5.81 5.86
CA ILE A 32 -18.16 4.98 4.75
C ILE A 32 -18.02 5.79 3.45
N GLU A 33 -18.37 7.08 3.44
CA GLU A 33 -18.41 7.89 2.21
C GLU A 33 -17.07 7.97 1.47
N THR A 34 -15.95 7.80 2.16
CA THR A 34 -14.61 7.87 1.53
C THR A 34 -14.25 6.64 0.70
N MET A 35 -14.80 5.47 1.03
CA MET A 35 -14.47 4.21 0.36
C MET A 35 -15.59 3.66 -0.54
N SER A 36 -16.84 4.09 -0.38
CA SER A 36 -17.99 3.57 -1.13
C SER A 36 -17.99 3.95 -2.63
N ASN A 37 -17.17 4.92 -3.02
CA ASN A 37 -17.06 5.41 -4.40
C ASN A 37 -15.82 4.89 -5.14
N MET A 38 -15.12 3.88 -4.60
CA MET A 38 -13.93 3.34 -5.25
C MET A 38 -14.30 2.58 -6.54
N LYS A 39 -13.68 2.98 -7.66
CA LYS A 39 -13.78 2.27 -8.93
C LYS A 39 -13.23 0.85 -8.76
N GLY A 40 -13.91 -0.15 -9.31
CA GLY A 40 -13.50 -1.55 -9.15
C GLY A 40 -13.96 -2.21 -7.84
N LEU A 41 -14.66 -1.49 -6.97
CA LEU A 41 -15.29 -2.09 -5.80
C LEU A 41 -16.42 -3.02 -6.24
N SER A 42 -16.23 -4.33 -6.06
CA SER A 42 -17.21 -5.35 -6.47
C SER A 42 -18.09 -5.82 -5.33
N GLU A 43 -17.61 -5.82 -4.11
CA GLU A 43 -18.37 -6.31 -2.96
C GLU A 43 -17.91 -5.64 -1.67
N VAL A 44 -18.88 -5.35 -0.78
CA VAL A 44 -18.66 -4.82 0.58
C VAL A 44 -19.27 -5.79 1.57
N ILE A 45 -18.46 -6.35 2.46
CA ILE A 45 -18.87 -7.38 3.41
C ILE A 45 -18.58 -6.90 4.83
N PRO A 46 -19.61 -6.47 5.59
CA PRO A 46 -19.46 -6.23 7.02
C PRO A 46 -19.12 -7.55 7.73
N LYS A 47 -18.07 -7.55 8.57
CA LYS A 47 -17.67 -8.72 9.38
C LYS A 47 -18.33 -8.75 10.76
N ASP A 48 -18.82 -7.60 11.19
CA ASP A 48 -19.48 -7.44 12.49
C ASP A 48 -20.68 -6.53 12.39
N ASN A 49 -21.50 -6.52 13.44
CA ASN A 49 -22.75 -5.74 13.50
C ASN A 49 -22.53 -4.30 13.96
N ASP A 50 -21.33 -3.95 14.46
CA ASP A 50 -21.00 -2.63 15.00
C ASP A 50 -20.16 -1.76 14.03
N GLY A 51 -19.96 -2.24 12.78
CA GLY A 51 -19.22 -1.52 11.74
C GLY A 51 -17.73 -1.39 12.02
N TYR A 52 -17.19 -2.18 12.96
CA TYR A 52 -15.77 -2.13 13.30
C TYR A 52 -14.89 -2.73 12.19
N CYS A 53 -15.36 -3.77 11.53
CA CYS A 53 -14.60 -4.44 10.47
C CYS A 53 -15.44 -4.62 9.21
N THR A 54 -14.91 -4.17 8.07
CA THR A 54 -15.54 -4.34 6.75
C THR A 54 -14.50 -4.85 5.76
N ILE A 55 -14.87 -5.82 4.93
CA ILE A 55 -14.05 -6.29 3.82
C ILE A 55 -14.56 -5.70 2.53
N TYR A 56 -13.66 -5.09 1.77
CA TYR A 56 -13.87 -4.60 0.42
C TYR A 56 -13.16 -5.52 -0.56
N LYS A 57 -13.93 -6.04 -1.51
CA LYS A 57 -13.40 -6.84 -2.60
C LYS A 57 -13.26 -5.96 -3.83
N MET A 58 -12.07 -5.95 -4.39
CA MET A 58 -11.68 -5.10 -5.51
C MET A 58 -11.44 -5.98 -6.73
N ASP A 59 -12.16 -5.73 -7.82
CA ASP A 59 -11.91 -6.39 -9.09
C ASP A 59 -10.81 -5.63 -9.82
N CYS A 60 -9.68 -6.30 -10.00
CA CYS A 60 -8.56 -5.81 -10.78
C CYS A 60 -8.62 -6.35 -12.21
N ALA A 61 -7.94 -5.70 -13.16
CA ALA A 61 -7.97 -6.09 -14.57
C ALA A 61 -7.52 -7.55 -14.81
N ASP A 62 -6.59 -8.06 -14.00
CA ASP A 62 -5.99 -9.39 -14.15
C ASP A 62 -5.94 -10.19 -12.83
N GLY A 63 -6.74 -9.82 -11.85
CA GLY A 63 -6.71 -10.47 -10.54
C GLY A 63 -7.71 -9.92 -9.54
N LEU A 64 -7.40 -10.07 -8.27
CA LEU A 64 -8.26 -9.72 -7.16
C LEU A 64 -7.50 -8.95 -6.08
N GLY A 65 -8.14 -7.92 -5.52
CA GLY A 65 -7.71 -7.23 -4.31
C GLY A 65 -8.71 -7.46 -3.17
N LEU A 66 -8.18 -7.54 -1.96
CA LEU A 66 -8.96 -7.53 -0.72
C LEU A 66 -8.41 -6.46 0.21
N MET A 67 -9.30 -5.59 0.68
CA MET A 67 -9.00 -4.60 1.69
C MET A 67 -9.85 -4.90 2.93
N THR A 68 -9.21 -5.23 4.05
CA THR A 68 -9.92 -5.44 5.32
C THR A 68 -9.72 -4.20 6.18
N VAL A 69 -10.78 -3.42 6.34
CA VAL A 69 -10.79 -2.11 6.99
C VAL A 69 -11.32 -2.21 8.40
N TYR A 70 -10.56 -1.71 9.35
CA TYR A 70 -10.94 -1.62 10.77
C TYR A 70 -11.07 -0.18 11.22
N GLN A 71 -12.17 0.17 11.88
CA GLN A 71 -12.37 1.47 12.52
C GLN A 71 -11.69 1.50 13.89
N VAL A 72 -10.46 2.04 13.95
CA VAL A 72 -9.65 1.99 15.18
C VAL A 72 -10.02 3.11 16.15
N PHE A 73 -10.13 4.34 15.62
CA PHE A 73 -10.59 5.53 16.34
C PHE A 73 -11.51 6.36 15.43
N PRO A 74 -12.30 7.30 15.96
CA PRO A 74 -12.98 8.28 15.12
C PRO A 74 -11.98 8.99 14.19
N GLY A 75 -12.15 8.81 12.88
CA GLY A 75 -11.26 9.38 11.86
C GLY A 75 -9.96 8.61 11.63
N ILE A 76 -9.75 7.44 12.26
CA ILE A 76 -8.57 6.59 11.99
C ILE A 76 -9.02 5.18 11.63
N GLN A 77 -8.60 4.74 10.46
CA GLN A 77 -8.80 3.38 9.95
C GLN A 77 -7.46 2.65 9.83
N LEU A 78 -7.46 1.35 10.10
CA LEU A 78 -6.36 0.44 9.80
C LEU A 78 -6.84 -0.55 8.74
N ILE A 79 -6.07 -0.68 7.65
CA ILE A 79 -6.45 -1.43 6.46
C ILE A 79 -5.39 -2.48 6.18
N TYR A 80 -5.79 -3.74 6.11
CA TYR A 80 -4.96 -4.81 5.56
C TYR A 80 -5.23 -4.91 4.07
N ASN A 81 -4.20 -4.71 3.28
CA ASN A 81 -4.21 -4.81 1.82
C ASN A 81 -3.65 -6.17 1.39
N ASP A 82 -4.36 -6.90 0.54
CA ASP A 82 -3.92 -8.16 -0.06
C ASP A 82 -4.35 -8.19 -1.54
N PHE A 83 -3.41 -7.88 -2.44
CA PHE A 83 -3.62 -7.84 -3.88
C PHE A 83 -2.84 -8.95 -4.57
N GLU A 84 -3.51 -9.69 -5.44
CA GLU A 84 -2.93 -10.65 -6.40
C GLU A 84 -3.33 -10.18 -7.81
N ALA A 85 -2.68 -9.13 -8.28
CA ALA A 85 -2.94 -8.45 -9.55
C ALA A 85 -1.69 -7.72 -10.03
N THR A 86 -1.67 -7.21 -11.26
CA THR A 86 -0.57 -6.35 -11.76
C THR A 86 -0.84 -4.88 -11.51
N GLU A 87 -2.11 -4.49 -11.47
CA GLU A 87 -2.52 -3.09 -11.30
C GLU A 87 -3.93 -3.00 -10.73
N TYR A 88 -4.20 -1.87 -10.09
CA TYR A 88 -5.51 -1.49 -9.59
C TYR A 88 -5.75 0.00 -9.83
N GLU A 89 -6.90 0.32 -10.41
CA GLU A 89 -7.34 1.70 -10.63
C GLU A 89 -8.49 2.04 -9.68
N TRP A 90 -8.46 3.23 -9.10
CA TRP A 90 -9.57 3.78 -8.32
C TRP A 90 -9.93 5.20 -8.75
N GLU A 91 -11.12 5.65 -8.39
CA GLU A 91 -11.43 7.08 -8.51
C GLU A 91 -10.64 7.86 -7.47
N SER A 92 -9.80 8.78 -7.93
CA SER A 92 -8.97 9.61 -7.07
C SER A 92 -9.84 10.47 -6.15
N ILE A 93 -9.72 10.26 -4.85
CA ILE A 93 -10.29 11.15 -3.84
C ILE A 93 -9.25 12.23 -3.59
N LEU A 94 -9.42 13.38 -4.24
CA LEU A 94 -8.53 14.53 -4.04
C LEU A 94 -8.85 15.23 -2.72
N ASP A 95 -8.51 14.60 -1.60
CA ASP A 95 -8.73 15.14 -0.27
C ASP A 95 -7.40 15.30 0.48
N LYS A 96 -6.99 16.56 0.65
CA LYS A 96 -5.78 16.94 1.41
C LYS A 96 -5.89 16.68 2.91
N ASP A 97 -7.09 16.47 3.42
CA ASP A 97 -7.34 16.21 4.84
C ASP A 97 -7.33 14.71 5.16
N ILE A 98 -7.14 13.86 4.15
CA ILE A 98 -6.89 12.45 4.33
C ILE A 98 -5.39 12.17 4.18
N LEU A 99 -4.77 11.70 5.27
CA LEU A 99 -3.39 11.25 5.32
C LEU A 99 -3.35 9.73 5.32
N GLU A 100 -2.55 9.15 4.45
CA GLU A 100 -2.27 7.70 4.46
C GLU A 100 -0.82 7.43 4.87
N ILE A 101 -0.66 6.47 5.78
CA ILE A 101 0.60 5.86 6.16
C ILE A 101 0.53 4.42 5.68
N ASN A 102 1.35 4.05 4.70
CA ASN A 102 1.32 2.71 4.10
C ASN A 102 2.65 1.98 4.31
N HIS A 103 2.60 0.76 4.84
CA HIS A 103 3.73 -0.13 5.06
C HIS A 103 3.63 -1.35 4.16
N CYS A 104 4.64 -1.58 3.33
CA CYS A 104 4.75 -2.74 2.46
C CYS A 104 5.35 -3.92 3.22
N ARG A 105 4.61 -5.02 3.38
CA ARG A 105 5.09 -6.26 4.00
C ARG A 105 5.69 -7.23 3.00
N GLU A 106 5.00 -7.47 1.90
CA GLU A 106 5.41 -8.41 0.86
C GLU A 106 5.11 -7.84 -0.52
N GLY A 107 5.94 -8.15 -1.49
CA GLY A 107 5.77 -7.71 -2.86
C GLY A 107 6.28 -6.29 -3.09
N ARG A 108 5.65 -5.60 -4.00
CA ARG A 108 5.97 -4.19 -4.32
C ARG A 108 4.73 -3.45 -4.77
N GLU A 109 4.65 -2.21 -4.34
CA GLU A 109 3.66 -1.25 -4.79
C GLU A 109 4.33 -0.12 -5.54
N GLY A 110 3.78 0.23 -6.69
CA GLY A 110 4.15 1.41 -7.45
C GLY A 110 3.00 2.39 -7.51
N SER A 111 3.25 3.63 -7.11
CA SER A 111 2.29 4.73 -7.17
C SER A 111 2.75 5.79 -8.16
N ARG A 112 1.83 6.30 -8.99
CA ARG A 112 2.05 7.45 -9.84
C ARG A 112 1.60 8.70 -9.11
N LEU A 113 2.48 9.69 -9.01
CA LEU A 113 2.15 11.00 -8.46
C LEU A 113 1.53 11.90 -9.53
N LEU A 114 0.76 12.90 -9.11
CA LEU A 114 0.20 13.92 -10.04
C LEU A 114 1.29 14.67 -10.81
N SER A 115 2.51 14.75 -10.26
CA SER A 115 3.69 15.29 -10.96
C SER A 115 4.14 14.48 -12.19
N GLY A 116 3.57 13.29 -12.42
CA GLY A 116 3.99 12.33 -13.44
C GLY A 116 5.21 11.50 -13.05
N SER A 117 5.69 11.62 -11.82
CA SER A 117 6.75 10.76 -11.28
C SER A 117 6.16 9.48 -10.71
N CYS A 118 6.92 8.39 -10.78
CA CYS A 118 6.55 7.11 -10.17
C CYS A 118 7.44 6.82 -8.97
N LEU A 119 6.83 6.29 -7.90
CA LEU A 119 7.48 5.79 -6.70
C LEU A 119 7.21 4.31 -6.55
N TYR A 120 8.15 3.58 -5.94
CA TYR A 120 7.98 2.15 -5.65
C TYR A 120 8.35 1.86 -4.21
N LEU A 121 7.41 1.29 -3.46
CA LEU A 121 7.63 0.72 -2.14
C LEU A 121 8.06 -0.73 -2.27
N GLY A 122 9.07 -1.12 -1.50
CA GLY A 122 9.47 -2.51 -1.35
C GLY A 122 9.22 -3.00 0.06
N GLU A 123 9.52 -4.25 0.30
CA GLU A 123 9.34 -4.90 1.59
C GLU A 123 10.04 -4.12 2.72
N GLY A 124 9.30 -3.84 3.80
CA GLY A 124 9.71 -3.05 4.95
C GLY A 124 9.67 -1.54 4.76
N ASP A 125 9.45 -1.03 3.53
CA ASP A 125 9.35 0.43 3.31
C ASP A 125 8.01 0.96 3.83
N LEU A 126 8.03 2.22 4.29
CA LEU A 126 6.85 2.97 4.72
C LEU A 126 6.73 4.26 3.91
N SER A 127 5.53 4.55 3.42
CA SER A 127 5.20 5.84 2.80
C SER A 127 4.20 6.64 3.63
N ILE A 128 4.28 7.96 3.52
CA ILE A 128 3.28 8.90 4.08
C ILE A 128 2.95 9.91 3.01
N HIS A 129 1.69 10.06 2.69
CA HIS A 129 1.20 11.02 1.71
C HIS A 129 -0.23 11.45 2.01
N THR A 130 -0.66 12.55 1.40
CA THR A 130 -2.06 12.96 1.39
C THR A 130 -2.73 12.46 0.11
N MET A 131 -4.03 12.14 0.19
CA MET A 131 -4.77 11.54 -0.93
C MET A 131 -4.93 12.48 -2.14
N ASP A 132 -4.71 13.79 -1.97
CA ASP A 132 -4.71 14.75 -3.07
C ASP A 132 -3.46 14.72 -3.95
N ASN A 133 -2.44 13.92 -3.59
CA ASN A 133 -1.16 13.85 -4.31
C ASN A 133 -0.99 12.58 -5.16
N CYS A 134 -1.81 11.57 -4.97
CA CYS A 134 -1.71 10.32 -5.72
C CYS A 134 -2.59 10.34 -6.96
N ALA A 135 -2.06 9.83 -8.07
CA ALA A 135 -2.89 9.48 -9.22
C ALA A 135 -3.72 8.23 -8.90
N SER A 136 -4.79 8.03 -9.64
CA SER A 136 -5.78 6.97 -9.45
C SER A 136 -5.32 5.56 -9.89
N GLU A 137 -4.01 5.29 -9.84
CA GLU A 137 -3.43 4.05 -10.34
C GLU A 137 -2.35 3.53 -9.39
N MET A 138 -2.51 2.29 -8.92
CA MET A 138 -1.48 1.49 -8.27
C MET A 138 -1.00 0.37 -9.18
N SER A 139 0.29 0.07 -9.17
CA SER A 139 0.87 -1.05 -9.89
C SER A 139 1.55 -2.02 -8.92
N PHE A 140 1.46 -3.32 -9.23
CA PHE A 140 2.08 -4.38 -8.44
C PHE A 140 3.04 -5.17 -9.35
N PRO A 141 4.30 -4.69 -9.52
CA PRO A 141 5.24 -5.27 -10.49
C PRO A 141 5.56 -6.74 -10.28
N LEU A 142 5.41 -7.23 -9.05
CA LEU A 142 5.62 -8.65 -8.69
C LEU A 142 4.32 -9.45 -8.69
N LYS A 143 3.21 -8.89 -9.20
CA LYS A 143 1.86 -9.49 -9.25
C LYS A 143 1.27 -9.84 -7.90
N HIS A 144 1.84 -9.33 -6.84
CA HIS A 144 1.29 -9.43 -5.50
C HIS A 144 1.76 -8.25 -4.67
N TYR A 145 0.90 -7.84 -3.75
CA TYR A 145 1.19 -6.83 -2.75
C TYR A 145 0.44 -7.16 -1.46
N ARG A 146 1.13 -7.10 -0.35
CA ARG A 146 0.54 -7.15 0.99
C ARG A 146 1.11 -6.05 1.85
N GLY A 147 0.24 -5.32 2.50
CA GLY A 147 0.64 -4.20 3.34
C GLY A 147 -0.42 -3.84 4.37
N ILE A 148 -0.07 -2.90 5.21
CA ILE A 148 -1.00 -2.26 6.15
C ILE A 148 -0.97 -0.78 5.89
N SER A 149 -2.16 -0.19 5.67
CA SER A 149 -2.35 1.26 5.64
C SER A 149 -3.03 1.74 6.91
N VAL A 150 -2.59 2.88 7.42
CA VAL A 150 -3.31 3.66 8.43
C VAL A 150 -3.78 4.94 7.77
N VAL A 151 -5.10 5.07 7.62
CA VAL A 151 -5.75 6.22 6.98
C VAL A 151 -6.32 7.13 8.06
N ILE A 152 -5.99 8.40 7.99
CA ILE A 152 -6.31 9.40 9.02
C ILE A 152 -7.04 10.57 8.38
N ASN A 153 -8.28 10.80 8.80
CA ASN A 153 -8.99 12.04 8.53
C ASN A 153 -8.53 13.10 9.53
N LEU A 154 -7.64 13.98 9.10
CA LEU A 154 -6.98 14.97 9.94
C LEU A 154 -7.97 15.90 10.64
N THR A 155 -9.03 16.33 9.93
CA THR A 155 -10.06 17.21 10.50
C THR A 155 -10.87 16.50 11.60
N THR A 156 -11.21 15.23 11.42
CA THR A 156 -11.94 14.46 12.42
C THR A 156 -11.08 14.18 13.63
N VAL A 157 -9.81 13.74 13.43
CA VAL A 157 -8.89 13.42 14.52
C VAL A 157 -8.48 14.67 15.31
N SER A 158 -8.33 15.83 14.66
CA SER A 158 -8.02 17.07 15.38
C SER A 158 -9.11 17.46 16.40
N LYS A 159 -10.36 17.05 16.17
CA LYS A 159 -11.50 17.27 17.10
C LYS A 159 -11.67 16.14 18.11
N ASN A 160 -11.20 14.93 17.81
CA ASN A 160 -11.39 13.71 18.59
C ASN A 160 -10.06 12.94 18.74
N SER A 161 -9.00 13.65 19.12
CA SER A 161 -7.67 13.04 19.24
C SER A 161 -7.66 11.97 20.33
N PRO A 162 -7.02 10.80 20.09
CA PRO A 162 -6.75 9.83 21.15
C PRO A 162 -6.02 10.47 22.34
N GLU A 163 -6.40 10.09 23.56
CA GLU A 163 -5.91 10.70 24.80
C GLU A 163 -4.37 10.73 24.90
N ILE A 164 -3.72 9.62 24.54
CA ILE A 164 -2.26 9.52 24.57
C ILE A 164 -1.57 10.52 23.63
N LEU A 165 -2.18 10.87 22.49
CA LEU A 165 -1.64 11.88 21.59
C LEU A 165 -1.80 13.28 22.17
N MET A 166 -2.90 13.55 22.88
CA MET A 166 -3.11 14.81 23.61
C MET A 166 -2.12 14.96 24.76
N GLU A 167 -1.90 13.91 25.56
CA GLU A 167 -0.91 13.89 26.64
C GLU A 167 0.51 14.13 26.13
N ALA A 168 0.85 13.57 24.96
CA ALA A 168 2.14 13.78 24.29
C ALA A 168 2.26 15.15 23.61
N GLY A 169 1.20 15.97 23.60
CA GLY A 169 1.18 17.27 22.92
C GLY A 169 1.27 17.17 21.40
N ILE A 170 0.79 16.07 20.81
CA ILE A 170 0.85 15.82 19.37
C ILE A 170 -0.32 16.47 18.67
N ASP A 171 -0.03 17.45 17.81
CA ASP A 171 -0.98 18.00 16.85
C ASP A 171 -0.95 17.16 15.57
N ILE A 172 -2.03 16.41 15.31
CA ILE A 172 -2.13 15.56 14.11
C ILE A 172 -2.06 16.37 12.80
N LEU A 173 -2.49 17.63 12.80
CA LEU A 173 -2.39 18.49 11.63
C LEU A 173 -0.92 18.81 11.28
N ALA A 174 -0.04 18.80 12.28
CA ALA A 174 1.39 19.00 12.09
C ALA A 174 2.04 17.86 11.29
N PHE A 175 1.47 16.65 11.28
CA PHE A 175 1.96 15.53 10.47
C PHE A 175 1.93 15.83 8.98
N ARG A 176 0.85 16.43 8.47
CA ARG A 176 0.80 16.85 7.07
C ARG A 176 1.93 17.81 6.73
N ASN A 177 2.15 18.81 7.57
CA ASN A 177 3.22 19.78 7.36
C ASN A 177 4.61 19.17 7.49
N LYS A 178 4.76 18.18 8.37
CA LYS A 178 6.04 17.49 8.60
C LYS A 178 6.45 16.57 7.44
N PHE A 179 5.49 15.80 6.89
CA PHE A 179 5.78 14.75 5.92
C PHE A 179 5.34 15.08 4.50
N CYS A 180 4.38 15.98 4.32
CA CYS A 180 3.72 16.26 3.04
C CYS A 180 3.74 17.75 2.65
N ALA A 181 4.56 18.61 3.28
CA ALA A 181 4.56 20.05 3.06
C ALA A 181 4.82 20.47 1.62
N SER A 182 5.62 19.69 0.88
CA SER A 182 5.94 19.94 -0.52
C SER A 182 4.89 19.41 -1.50
N GLY A 183 3.80 18.81 -1.02
CA GLY A 183 2.87 18.04 -1.85
C GLY A 183 3.49 16.74 -2.36
N ASP A 184 4.55 16.26 -1.71
CA ASP A 184 5.27 15.06 -2.07
C ASP A 184 4.88 13.87 -1.18
N CYS A 185 5.17 12.66 -1.65
CA CYS A 185 5.11 11.47 -0.84
C CYS A 185 6.43 11.30 -0.07
N PHE A 186 6.36 11.23 1.25
CA PHE A 186 7.49 10.89 2.11
C PHE A 186 7.67 9.38 2.12
N ILE A 187 8.92 8.92 2.01
CA ILE A 187 9.25 7.48 2.06
C ILE A 187 10.37 7.27 3.06
N MET A 188 10.15 6.31 3.96
CA MET A 188 11.15 5.81 4.89
C MET A 188 11.48 4.36 4.57
N ARG A 189 12.78 4.04 4.58
CA ARG A 189 13.27 2.67 4.38
C ARG A 189 12.94 1.81 5.59
N ALA A 190 12.94 0.50 5.36
CA ALA A 190 12.84 -0.49 6.42
C ALA A 190 13.79 -0.17 7.58
N LYS A 191 13.25 -0.15 8.78
CA LYS A 191 13.94 0.03 10.06
C LYS A 191 13.36 -0.94 11.07
N ASP A 192 14.19 -1.38 12.01
CA ASP A 192 13.78 -2.34 13.03
C ASP A 192 12.59 -1.83 13.86
N GLU A 193 12.53 -0.52 14.14
CA GLU A 193 11.43 0.08 14.89
C GLU A 193 10.10 0.02 14.14
N ILE A 194 10.13 0.22 12.81
CA ILE A 194 8.94 0.11 11.95
C ILE A 194 8.52 -1.35 11.87
N GLU A 195 9.46 -2.25 11.59
CA GLU A 195 9.20 -3.68 11.49
C GLU A 195 8.60 -4.22 12.79
N HIS A 196 9.09 -3.78 13.95
CA HIS A 196 8.55 -4.15 15.24
C HIS A 196 7.07 -3.77 15.39
N ILE A 197 6.67 -2.55 14.98
CA ILE A 197 5.29 -2.10 15.07
C ILE A 197 4.37 -2.93 14.16
N PHE A 198 4.78 -3.12 12.90
CA PHE A 198 3.91 -3.75 11.90
C PHE A 198 3.92 -5.27 11.95
N SER A 199 5.03 -5.93 12.31
CA SER A 199 5.08 -7.40 12.42
C SER A 199 4.09 -7.95 13.43
N GLU A 200 3.90 -7.25 14.54
CA GLU A 200 2.94 -7.64 15.56
C GLU A 200 1.48 -7.51 15.09
N LEU A 201 1.17 -6.51 14.26
CA LEU A 201 -0.17 -6.34 13.67
C LEU A 201 -0.60 -7.55 12.82
N TYR A 202 0.34 -8.29 12.23
CA TYR A 202 0.03 -9.48 11.43
C TYR A 202 -0.17 -10.76 12.25
N SER A 203 0.06 -10.72 13.56
CA SER A 203 0.00 -11.89 14.45
C SER A 203 -0.96 -11.70 15.63
N ILE A 204 -1.83 -10.71 15.58
CA ILE A 204 -2.78 -10.41 16.65
C ILE A 204 -3.80 -11.55 16.81
N PRO A 205 -4.00 -12.12 18.02
CA PRO A 205 -5.11 -13.00 18.29
C PRO A 205 -6.47 -12.32 18.10
N ASP A 206 -7.44 -13.01 17.49
CA ASP A 206 -8.77 -12.44 17.18
C ASP A 206 -9.45 -11.78 18.38
N CYS A 207 -9.33 -12.39 19.58
CA CYS A 207 -9.94 -11.86 20.81
C CYS A 207 -9.33 -10.54 21.32
N LEU A 208 -8.12 -10.18 20.85
CA LEU A 208 -7.40 -8.97 21.26
C LEU A 208 -7.31 -7.93 20.13
N GLN A 209 -7.95 -8.16 19.01
CA GLN A 209 -7.78 -7.38 17.79
C GLN A 209 -8.06 -5.88 18.01
N LYS A 210 -9.23 -5.53 18.56
CA LYS A 210 -9.61 -4.12 18.82
C LYS A 210 -8.60 -3.38 19.72
N PRO A 211 -8.29 -3.84 20.95
CA PRO A 211 -7.36 -3.12 21.81
C PRO A 211 -5.95 -3.08 21.27
N TYR A 212 -5.49 -4.16 20.62
CA TYR A 212 -4.13 -4.24 20.11
C TYR A 212 -3.89 -3.31 18.93
N MET A 213 -4.83 -3.23 17.99
CA MET A 213 -4.77 -2.28 16.87
C MET A 213 -4.74 -0.82 17.36
N LYS A 214 -5.51 -0.51 18.40
CA LYS A 214 -5.46 0.83 19.04
C LYS A 214 -4.08 1.15 19.59
N LEU A 215 -3.47 0.21 20.33
CA LEU A 215 -2.12 0.39 20.87
C LEU A 215 -1.10 0.60 19.74
N LYS A 216 -1.13 -0.23 18.70
CA LYS A 216 -0.15 -0.15 17.61
C LYS A 216 -0.29 1.10 16.74
N VAL A 217 -1.50 1.56 16.50
CA VAL A 217 -1.71 2.84 15.81
C VAL A 217 -1.18 4.00 16.63
N GLN A 218 -1.42 4.01 17.94
CA GLN A 218 -0.88 5.05 18.82
C GLN A 218 0.65 4.99 18.88
N GLU A 219 1.24 3.80 19.02
CA GLU A 219 2.70 3.59 18.98
C GLU A 219 3.31 4.12 17.67
N LEU A 220 2.69 3.80 16.53
CA LEU A 220 3.12 4.30 15.22
C LEU A 220 3.12 5.82 15.17
N LEU A 221 2.05 6.47 15.64
CA LEU A 221 1.95 7.92 15.62
C LEU A 221 2.95 8.60 16.57
N LEU A 222 3.18 8.02 17.76
CA LEU A 222 4.24 8.47 18.68
C LEU A 222 5.62 8.33 18.05
N PHE A 223 5.92 7.19 17.42
CA PHE A 223 7.18 6.97 16.70
C PHE A 223 7.37 8.01 15.59
N LEU A 224 6.39 8.18 14.73
CA LEU A 224 6.45 9.14 13.61
C LEU A 224 6.60 10.59 14.09
N TYR A 225 6.07 10.92 15.25
CA TYR A 225 6.27 12.24 15.85
C TYR A 225 7.74 12.53 16.17
N THR A 226 8.53 11.52 16.54
CA THR A 226 9.96 11.65 16.83
C THR A 226 10.84 11.66 15.58
N VAL A 227 10.36 11.17 14.44
CA VAL A 227 11.13 11.09 13.18
C VAL A 227 11.52 12.48 12.69
N ASP A 228 12.78 12.67 12.33
CA ASP A 228 13.25 13.87 11.64
C ASP A 228 13.17 13.67 10.12
N ALA A 229 12.06 14.12 9.52
CA ALA A 229 11.77 13.93 8.10
C ALA A 229 12.87 14.53 7.18
N ALA A 230 13.60 15.56 7.63
CA ALA A 230 14.67 16.17 6.84
C ALA A 230 15.93 15.31 6.77
N LYS A 231 16.14 14.43 7.74
CA LYS A 231 17.28 13.49 7.76
C LYS A 231 17.02 12.20 7.00
N GLU A 232 15.75 11.87 6.70
CA GLU A 232 15.44 10.70 5.93
C GLU A 232 15.82 10.90 4.47
N LYS A 233 16.55 9.92 3.92
CA LYS A 233 17.04 9.98 2.55
C LYS A 233 15.84 9.89 1.59
N GLN A 234 15.61 10.95 0.83
CA GLN A 234 14.56 10.94 -0.19
C GLN A 234 14.80 9.81 -1.19
N ARG A 235 13.73 9.12 -1.58
CA ARG A 235 13.78 8.01 -2.52
C ARG A 235 13.94 8.49 -3.95
N GLU A 236 14.59 7.66 -4.78
CA GLU A 236 14.65 7.88 -6.22
C GLU A 236 13.22 7.87 -6.80
N ARG A 237 12.92 8.91 -7.56
CA ARG A 237 11.72 9.03 -8.37
C ARG A 237 12.05 8.63 -9.79
N TYR A 238 11.14 7.92 -10.42
CA TYR A 238 11.31 7.48 -11.78
C TYR A 238 10.34 8.25 -12.67
N THR A 239 10.81 8.70 -13.83
CA THR A 239 9.93 9.36 -14.80
C THR A 239 9.03 8.32 -15.49
N SER A 240 7.76 8.67 -15.72
CA SER A 240 6.81 7.76 -16.39
C SER A 240 7.34 7.18 -17.71
N PRO A 241 8.00 7.95 -18.62
CA PRO A 241 8.57 7.37 -19.83
C PRO A 241 9.59 6.27 -19.58
N HIS A 242 10.49 6.43 -18.60
CA HIS A 242 11.46 5.39 -18.27
C HIS A 242 10.80 4.17 -17.65
N VAL A 243 9.74 4.36 -16.86
CA VAL A 243 8.96 3.27 -16.28
C VAL A 243 8.30 2.45 -17.38
N GLU A 244 7.64 3.09 -18.34
CA GLU A 244 6.98 2.38 -19.45
C GLU A 244 8.00 1.61 -20.33
N ILE A 245 9.13 2.22 -20.66
CA ILE A 245 10.22 1.52 -21.38
C ILE A 245 10.68 0.28 -20.62
N VAL A 246 10.86 0.38 -19.31
CA VAL A 246 11.32 -0.75 -18.49
C VAL A 246 10.24 -1.83 -18.35
N LYS A 247 8.96 -1.48 -18.29
CA LYS A 247 7.85 -2.43 -18.36
C LYS A 247 7.84 -3.20 -19.70
N GLU A 248 8.07 -2.53 -20.82
CA GLU A 248 8.16 -3.18 -22.14
C GLU A 248 9.40 -4.09 -22.23
N ILE A 249 10.56 -3.68 -21.72
CA ILE A 249 11.74 -4.53 -21.59
C ILE A 249 11.42 -5.78 -20.78
N HIS A 250 10.75 -5.63 -19.63
CA HIS A 250 10.34 -6.76 -18.80
C HIS A 250 9.42 -7.73 -19.57
N LYS A 251 8.39 -7.23 -20.26
CA LYS A 251 7.50 -8.05 -21.08
C LYS A 251 8.29 -8.86 -22.11
N LYS A 252 9.26 -8.23 -22.80
CA LYS A 252 10.15 -8.91 -23.74
C LYS A 252 10.98 -10.00 -23.07
N LEU A 253 11.58 -9.72 -21.92
CA LEU A 253 12.43 -10.67 -21.19
C LEU A 253 11.65 -11.93 -20.72
N VAL A 254 10.40 -11.76 -20.31
CA VAL A 254 9.58 -12.87 -19.81
C VAL A 254 8.84 -13.61 -20.93
N SER A 255 8.69 -13.02 -22.14
CA SER A 255 8.04 -13.66 -23.28
C SER A 255 8.90 -14.76 -23.91
N ASP A 256 10.24 -14.69 -23.80
CA ASP A 256 11.17 -15.68 -24.34
C ASP A 256 12.33 -15.91 -23.35
N LEU A 257 12.14 -16.86 -22.45
CA LEU A 257 13.10 -17.17 -21.39
C LEU A 257 14.39 -17.83 -21.89
N GLN A 258 14.43 -18.30 -23.16
CA GLN A 258 15.64 -18.89 -23.76
C GLN A 258 16.62 -17.79 -24.21
N LYS A 259 16.11 -16.64 -24.64
CA LYS A 259 16.94 -15.51 -25.00
C LYS A 259 17.54 -14.84 -23.77
N ARG A 260 18.80 -14.44 -23.89
CA ARG A 260 19.56 -13.76 -22.83
C ARG A 260 20.19 -12.47 -23.36
N PRO A 261 19.36 -11.48 -23.73
CA PRO A 261 19.90 -10.22 -24.21
C PRO A 261 20.75 -9.55 -23.12
N THR A 262 21.86 -8.96 -23.53
CA THR A 262 22.70 -8.15 -22.65
C THR A 262 22.02 -6.82 -22.32
N ILE A 263 22.50 -6.15 -21.29
CA ILE A 263 21.99 -4.82 -20.92
C ILE A 263 22.30 -3.82 -22.04
N GLU A 264 23.43 -3.95 -22.68
CA GLU A 264 23.84 -3.13 -23.81
C GLU A 264 22.94 -3.31 -25.04
N GLU A 265 22.51 -4.53 -25.34
CA GLU A 265 21.53 -4.81 -26.42
C GLU A 265 20.18 -4.21 -26.09
N LEU A 266 19.66 -4.42 -24.87
CA LEU A 266 18.40 -3.82 -24.43
C LEU A 266 18.46 -2.28 -24.45
N SER A 267 19.56 -1.72 -23.99
CA SER A 267 19.79 -0.26 -23.97
C SER A 267 19.75 0.34 -25.38
N LYS A 268 20.38 -0.32 -26.35
CA LYS A 268 20.37 0.11 -27.76
C LYS A 268 18.99 -0.03 -28.40
N GLU A 269 18.35 -1.15 -28.19
CA GLU A 269 17.04 -1.46 -28.78
C GLU A 269 15.94 -0.53 -28.29
N PHE A 270 15.90 -0.25 -26.99
CA PHE A 270 14.88 0.57 -26.36
C PHE A 270 15.29 2.06 -26.19
N LEU A 271 16.45 2.45 -26.73
CA LEU A 271 16.97 3.82 -26.70
C LEU A 271 17.03 4.41 -25.27
N ILE A 272 17.38 3.60 -24.28
CA ILE A 272 17.52 4.00 -22.88
C ILE A 272 18.98 3.83 -22.43
N ASN A 273 19.50 4.79 -21.65
CA ASN A 273 20.85 4.67 -21.07
C ASN A 273 20.95 3.46 -20.15
N THR A 274 22.08 2.73 -20.18
CA THR A 274 22.31 1.51 -19.38
C THR A 274 22.20 1.75 -17.88
N ALA A 275 22.67 2.90 -17.37
CA ALA A 275 22.56 3.25 -15.97
C ALA A 275 21.09 3.52 -15.58
N THR A 276 20.36 4.27 -16.39
CA THR A 276 18.92 4.53 -16.21
C THR A 276 18.13 3.22 -16.24
N LEU A 277 18.40 2.33 -17.23
CA LEU A 277 17.77 1.02 -17.33
C LEU A 277 17.98 0.21 -16.03
N LYS A 278 19.24 0.07 -15.58
CA LYS A 278 19.57 -0.69 -14.36
C LYS A 278 18.87 -0.14 -13.13
N ASN A 279 18.92 1.19 -12.94
CA ASN A 279 18.34 1.84 -11.77
C ASN A 279 16.81 1.76 -11.78
N THR A 280 16.18 2.08 -12.92
CA THR A 280 14.72 2.03 -13.03
C THR A 280 14.19 0.60 -12.89
N PHE A 281 14.85 -0.39 -13.52
CA PHE A 281 14.45 -1.79 -13.37
C PHE A 281 14.54 -2.27 -11.91
N LYS A 282 15.67 -1.98 -11.24
CA LYS A 282 15.83 -2.30 -9.82
C LYS A 282 14.79 -1.57 -8.95
N GLY A 283 14.46 -0.33 -9.29
CA GLY A 283 13.42 0.43 -8.60
C GLY A 283 12.06 -0.23 -8.71
N ILE A 284 11.68 -0.65 -9.91
CA ILE A 284 10.38 -1.26 -10.20
C ILE A 284 10.29 -2.68 -9.61
N TYR A 285 11.28 -3.55 -9.90
CA TYR A 285 11.23 -4.98 -9.57
C TYR A 285 12.01 -5.37 -8.31
N GLY A 286 12.67 -4.43 -7.64
CA GLY A 286 13.40 -4.66 -6.38
C GLY A 286 14.81 -5.22 -6.56
N GLN A 287 15.11 -5.82 -7.73
CA GLN A 287 16.35 -6.54 -8.00
C GLN A 287 16.98 -6.12 -9.33
N PRO A 288 18.31 -6.27 -9.49
CA PRO A 288 18.96 -6.13 -10.78
C PRO A 288 18.39 -7.11 -11.82
N ILE A 289 18.33 -6.70 -13.10
CA ILE A 289 17.78 -7.51 -14.22
C ILE A 289 18.30 -8.94 -14.21
N GLY A 290 19.62 -9.12 -14.06
CA GLY A 290 20.26 -10.45 -14.10
C GLY A 290 19.78 -11.37 -12.96
N THR A 291 19.68 -10.83 -11.73
CA THR A 291 19.19 -11.56 -10.56
C THR A 291 17.72 -11.91 -10.74
N TYR A 292 16.90 -10.92 -11.07
CA TYR A 292 15.47 -11.10 -11.31
C TYR A 292 15.18 -12.21 -12.35
N MET A 293 15.86 -12.16 -13.49
CA MET A 293 15.68 -13.15 -14.57
C MET A 293 16.21 -14.55 -14.21
N LYS A 294 17.20 -14.64 -13.31
CA LYS A 294 17.66 -15.93 -12.77
C LYS A 294 16.61 -16.60 -11.88
N GLU A 295 15.91 -15.82 -11.07
CA GLU A 295 14.85 -16.32 -10.19
C GLU A 295 13.54 -16.59 -10.95
N TYR A 296 13.29 -15.83 -12.02
CA TYR A 296 12.09 -15.97 -12.85
C TYR A 296 12.08 -17.25 -13.70
N ARG A 297 13.26 -17.79 -14.06
CA ARG A 297 13.44 -19.02 -14.86
C ARG A 297 13.34 -20.28 -14.02
#